data_de5bd369d1a9ee2943773541de791e80
#
_entry.id   de5bd369d1a9ee2943773541de791e80
#
_cell.length_a   1.000
_cell.length_b   1.000
_cell.length_c   1.000
_cell.angle_alpha   90.00
_cell.angle_beta   90.00
_cell.angle_gamma   90.00
#
_symmetry.space_group_name_H-M   'P 1'
#
loop_
_entity.id
_entity.type
_entity.pdbx_description
1 polymer ?
#
loop_
_entity_poly.entity_id
_entity_poly.type
_entity_poly.pdbx_seq_one_letter_code
_entity_poly.pdbx_strand_id
1 'polypeptide(L)'
;NSVEMRRLEKLKNRKLPESEYTTTMKDDGNILEIENLHSYFFTDQGVVKAVDGVYFNVPLNSTVGVVGESGCGKSVTSMSIMRLLQGPTGQIVEGSIRFKAIDFKRDEQGKYIPIYERDENGELVYENVTDKKGNPRLGKDGNPIKRPRQVKDENGIGVFEKEEKVFDIAKMPIKEMYRLRGRQMSMVFQEPMTSLNPVFTIGNQLDEVTSLHVPGATKEFAKKRSIEMLNMVGIAMPERVYASYPHELSGGMRQRVMIAMALACEPRLIIADEPTTALDVTIQAQILDLFNDLKSRINGSILLITHDLGVIAEMADYVVVMYAGRIIEQGTVSEIFHNPCHPYTQGLQKSKPTMNSSEDQLFNIPGNVPNPVDMPANCYFKERCSQCIGKCSGEYPGMVQVSPTHFVACHLYAPKED
;
A
#
# COMPACT_ATOMS: atom_id res chain seq x y z
N ASN A 1 -21.67 20.98 1.00
CA ASN A 1 -20.34 20.42 0.59
C ASN A 1 -19.18 21.06 1.36
N SER A 2 -19.03 22.40 1.43
CA SER A 2 -17.90 23.07 2.12
C SER A 2 -17.93 22.89 3.65
N VAL A 3 -19.09 22.76 4.26
CA VAL A 3 -19.24 22.50 5.70
C VAL A 3 -18.81 21.10 6.04
N GLU A 4 -19.24 20.12 5.27
CA GLU A 4 -18.88 18.70 5.46
C GLU A 4 -17.36 18.48 5.23
N MET A 5 -16.81 19.05 4.18
CA MET A 5 -15.37 19.02 3.89
C MET A 5 -14.56 19.54 5.08
N ARG A 6 -14.93 20.70 5.65
CA ARG A 6 -14.24 21.28 6.81
C ARG A 6 -14.39 20.42 8.07
N ARG A 7 -15.54 19.78 8.24
CA ARG A 7 -15.79 18.84 9.34
C ARG A 7 -14.86 17.64 9.25
N LEU A 8 -14.80 17.01 8.09
CA LEU A 8 -13.94 15.85 7.84
C LEU A 8 -12.44 16.18 8.00
N GLU A 9 -12.00 17.36 7.51
CA GLU A 9 -10.63 17.81 7.70
C GLU A 9 -10.27 18.04 9.18
N LYS A 10 -11.19 18.55 9.99
CA LYS A 10 -11.01 18.66 11.44
C LYS A 10 -10.91 17.28 12.11
N LEU A 11 -11.74 16.32 11.70
CA LEU A 11 -11.69 14.94 12.23
C LEU A 11 -10.37 14.26 11.90
N LYS A 12 -9.89 14.39 10.67
CA LYS A 12 -8.59 13.85 10.20
C LYS A 12 -7.40 14.30 11.05
N ASN A 13 -7.44 15.54 11.53
CA ASN A 13 -6.37 16.18 12.30
C ASN A 13 -6.60 16.13 13.83
N ARG A 14 -7.71 15.59 14.29
CA ARG A 14 -8.04 15.50 15.71
C ARG A 14 -7.07 14.55 16.44
N LYS A 15 -6.65 14.93 17.64
CA LYS A 15 -5.97 14.00 18.56
C LYS A 15 -7.01 13.03 19.12
N LEU A 16 -6.79 11.74 18.91
CA LEU A 16 -7.61 10.66 19.44
C LEU A 16 -6.75 9.74 20.29
N PRO A 17 -7.28 9.19 21.40
CA PRO A 17 -6.60 8.13 22.11
C PRO A 17 -6.50 6.88 21.23
N GLU A 18 -5.45 6.08 21.41
CA GLU A 18 -5.18 4.89 20.58
C GLU A 18 -6.34 3.90 20.58
N SER A 19 -7.07 3.79 21.68
CA SER A 19 -8.24 2.91 21.80
C SER A 19 -9.39 3.21 20.83
N GLU A 20 -9.48 4.43 20.30
CA GLU A 20 -10.53 4.80 19.35
C GLU A 20 -10.26 4.35 17.90
N TYR A 21 -8.99 4.04 17.58
CA TYR A 21 -8.60 3.55 16.25
C TYR A 21 -7.87 2.19 16.30
N THR A 22 -7.76 1.56 17.46
CA THR A 22 -7.36 0.14 17.60
C THR A 22 -8.60 -0.74 17.51
N THR A 23 -8.51 -1.83 16.77
CA THR A 23 -9.62 -2.74 16.49
C THR A 23 -9.12 -4.18 16.33
N THR A 24 -9.93 -5.07 15.77
CA THR A 24 -9.56 -6.45 15.41
C THR A 24 -9.79 -6.70 13.92
N MET A 25 -9.04 -7.62 13.34
CA MET A 25 -9.36 -8.14 12.01
C MET A 25 -10.65 -8.94 12.07
N LYS A 26 -11.38 -9.00 10.95
CA LYS A 26 -12.51 -9.95 10.79
C LYS A 26 -12.01 -11.35 10.48
N ASP A 27 -10.92 -11.44 9.73
CA ASP A 27 -10.21 -12.67 9.43
C ASP A 27 -8.71 -12.45 9.70
N ASP A 28 -8.17 -13.23 10.64
CA ASP A 28 -6.76 -13.16 11.03
C ASP A 28 -5.79 -13.55 9.92
N GLY A 29 -6.27 -14.20 8.86
CA GLY A 29 -5.50 -14.49 7.65
C GLY A 29 -5.20 -13.25 6.80
N ASN A 30 -5.81 -12.10 7.08
CA ASN A 30 -5.62 -10.86 6.34
C ASN A 30 -4.59 -9.94 6.96
N ILE A 31 -3.87 -9.20 6.14
CA ILE A 31 -3.04 -8.05 6.56
C ILE A 31 -3.80 -6.73 6.44
N LEU A 32 -4.67 -6.63 5.44
CA LEU A 32 -5.49 -5.45 5.17
C LEU A 32 -6.93 -5.88 4.88
N GLU A 33 -7.89 -5.19 5.50
CA GLU A 33 -9.31 -5.32 5.19
C GLU A 33 -9.90 -3.93 4.93
N ILE A 34 -10.53 -3.80 3.77
CA ILE A 34 -11.24 -2.58 3.38
C ILE A 34 -12.73 -2.89 3.39
N GLU A 35 -13.48 -2.08 4.11
CA GLU A 35 -14.92 -2.28 4.29
C GLU A 35 -15.68 -0.99 4.03
N ASN A 36 -16.56 -1.02 3.02
CA ASN A 36 -17.45 0.07 2.65
C ASN A 36 -16.72 1.42 2.51
N LEU A 37 -15.57 1.43 1.84
CA LEU A 37 -14.74 2.62 1.72
C LEU A 37 -15.36 3.62 0.75
N HIS A 38 -15.57 4.85 1.24
CA HIS A 38 -15.99 6.01 0.47
C HIS A 38 -14.93 7.10 0.55
N SER A 39 -14.33 7.43 -0.60
CA SER A 39 -13.33 8.50 -0.72
C SER A 39 -13.75 9.47 -1.80
N TYR A 40 -14.07 10.69 -1.38
CA TYR A 40 -14.68 11.71 -2.22
C TYR A 40 -13.79 12.96 -2.34
N PHE A 41 -13.92 13.66 -3.46
CA PHE A 41 -13.33 14.98 -3.64
C PHE A 41 -14.45 16.04 -3.72
N PHE A 42 -14.36 17.02 -2.84
CA PHE A 42 -15.27 18.15 -2.79
C PHE A 42 -14.76 19.26 -3.69
N THR A 43 -15.34 19.40 -4.86
CA THR A 43 -14.97 20.41 -5.88
C THR A 43 -16.05 21.47 -6.03
N ASP A 44 -15.73 22.54 -6.75
CA ASP A 44 -16.71 23.61 -7.07
C ASP A 44 -17.80 23.11 -8.05
N GLN A 45 -17.52 22.05 -8.81
CA GLN A 45 -18.48 21.44 -9.74
C GLN A 45 -19.38 20.38 -9.10
N GLY A 46 -19.11 19.98 -7.85
CA GLY A 46 -19.87 18.95 -7.15
C GLY A 46 -18.98 18.00 -6.35
N VAL A 47 -19.55 16.90 -5.89
CA VAL A 47 -18.84 15.85 -5.14
C VAL A 47 -18.46 14.73 -6.10
N VAL A 48 -17.14 14.56 -6.30
CA VAL A 48 -16.57 13.47 -7.09
C VAL A 48 -16.47 12.25 -6.21
N LYS A 49 -17.28 11.23 -6.45
CA LYS A 49 -17.26 9.94 -5.73
C LYS A 49 -16.23 8.99 -6.34
N ALA A 50 -14.95 9.30 -6.11
CA ALA A 50 -13.86 8.56 -6.74
C ALA A 50 -13.72 7.11 -6.25
N VAL A 51 -14.13 6.83 -5.01
CA VAL A 51 -14.26 5.50 -4.41
C VAL A 51 -15.59 5.49 -3.67
N ASP A 52 -16.48 4.57 -4.02
CA ASP A 52 -17.87 4.58 -3.56
C ASP A 52 -18.35 3.18 -3.13
N GLY A 53 -18.12 2.83 -1.85
CA GLY A 53 -18.49 1.54 -1.28
C GLY A 53 -17.56 0.40 -1.69
N VAL A 54 -16.26 0.64 -1.70
CA VAL A 54 -15.26 -0.40 -2.03
C VAL A 54 -15.05 -1.36 -0.87
N TYR A 55 -14.96 -2.65 -1.19
CA TYR A 55 -14.87 -3.75 -0.24
C TYR A 55 -13.97 -4.88 -0.77
N PHE A 56 -12.79 -5.07 -0.20
CA PHE A 56 -11.90 -6.19 -0.48
C PHE A 56 -10.86 -6.39 0.62
N ASN A 57 -10.22 -7.56 0.64
CA ASN A 57 -9.20 -7.93 1.59
C ASN A 57 -7.87 -8.23 0.89
N VAL A 58 -6.78 -8.05 1.62
CA VAL A 58 -5.44 -8.53 1.21
C VAL A 58 -4.99 -9.57 2.22
N PRO A 59 -4.95 -10.86 1.84
CA PRO A 59 -4.44 -11.90 2.72
C PRO A 59 -2.93 -11.75 2.99
N LEU A 60 -2.47 -12.31 4.10
CA LEU A 60 -1.04 -12.42 4.41
C LEU A 60 -0.31 -13.18 3.31
N ASN A 61 0.89 -12.72 2.97
CA ASN A 61 1.78 -13.35 1.98
C ASN A 61 1.16 -13.55 0.59
N SER A 62 0.16 -12.73 0.23
CA SER A 62 -0.52 -12.79 -1.06
C SER A 62 -0.33 -11.53 -1.89
N THR A 63 -0.58 -11.65 -3.19
CA THR A 63 -0.68 -10.52 -4.10
C THR A 63 -2.13 -10.34 -4.53
N VAL A 64 -2.71 -9.18 -4.22
CA VAL A 64 -4.03 -8.78 -4.70
C VAL A 64 -3.87 -7.74 -5.80
N GLY A 65 -4.39 -8.06 -6.98
CA GLY A 65 -4.38 -7.17 -8.14
C GLY A 65 -5.65 -6.33 -8.20
N VAL A 66 -5.52 -5.01 -8.35
CA VAL A 66 -6.64 -4.11 -8.61
C VAL A 66 -6.53 -3.59 -10.03
N VAL A 67 -7.53 -3.88 -10.86
CA VAL A 67 -7.53 -3.59 -12.29
C VAL A 67 -8.76 -2.80 -12.72
N GLY A 68 -8.61 -2.01 -13.79
CA GLY A 68 -9.67 -1.23 -14.41
C GLY A 68 -9.11 -0.09 -15.25
N GLU A 69 -9.97 0.58 -16.01
CA GLU A 69 -9.58 1.74 -16.85
C GLU A 69 -9.04 2.90 -16.01
N SER A 70 -8.32 3.83 -16.67
CA SER A 70 -7.86 5.06 -16.01
C SER A 70 -9.06 5.85 -15.46
N GLY A 71 -8.88 6.46 -14.28
CA GLY A 71 -9.92 7.24 -13.60
C GLY A 71 -10.99 6.41 -12.85
N CYS A 72 -10.92 5.07 -12.82
CA CYS A 72 -11.91 4.26 -12.12
C CYS A 72 -11.76 4.19 -10.59
N GLY A 73 -10.78 4.92 -9.98
CA GLY A 73 -10.63 5.02 -8.53
C GLY A 73 -9.49 4.18 -7.91
N LYS A 74 -8.71 3.43 -8.70
CA LYS A 74 -7.61 2.55 -8.20
C LYS A 74 -6.60 3.31 -7.35
N SER A 75 -5.97 4.35 -7.90
CA SER A 75 -4.96 5.15 -7.18
C SER A 75 -5.56 5.96 -6.02
N VAL A 76 -6.85 6.32 -6.11
CA VAL A 76 -7.54 6.95 -4.96
C VAL A 76 -7.72 5.96 -3.83
N THR A 77 -7.95 4.69 -4.13
CA THR A 77 -8.03 3.61 -3.11
C THR A 77 -6.68 3.45 -2.40
N SER A 78 -5.57 3.35 -3.14
CA SER A 78 -4.21 3.26 -2.55
C SER A 78 -3.85 4.49 -1.72
N MET A 79 -4.16 5.69 -2.23
CA MET A 79 -3.94 6.94 -1.49
C MET A 79 -4.82 7.02 -0.23
N SER A 80 -6.02 6.42 -0.24
CA SER A 80 -6.88 6.34 0.95
C SER A 80 -6.26 5.43 2.01
N ILE A 81 -5.75 4.25 1.63
CA ILE A 81 -5.04 3.34 2.53
C ILE A 81 -3.83 4.04 3.15
N MET A 82 -3.05 4.72 2.35
CA MET A 82 -1.88 5.47 2.80
C MET A 82 -2.24 6.81 3.47
N ARG A 83 -3.53 7.20 3.53
CA ARG A 83 -3.98 8.52 4.04
C ARG A 83 -3.26 9.70 3.36
N LEU A 84 -3.02 9.59 2.05
CA LEU A 84 -2.33 10.60 1.24
C LEU A 84 -3.28 11.46 0.40
N LEU A 85 -4.60 11.32 0.58
CA LEU A 85 -5.57 12.20 -0.07
C LEU A 85 -5.30 13.65 0.31
N GLN A 86 -5.17 14.50 -0.72
CA GLN A 86 -4.86 15.93 -0.52
C GLN A 86 -6.06 16.65 0.09
N GLY A 87 -5.88 17.12 1.32
CA GLY A 87 -6.87 17.96 1.98
C GLY A 87 -6.83 19.41 1.47
N PRO A 88 -7.90 20.18 1.70
CA PRO A 88 -9.15 19.75 2.32
C PRO A 88 -10.11 19.04 1.37
N THR A 89 -9.86 19.04 0.04
CA THR A 89 -10.79 18.55 -0.98
C THR A 89 -10.96 17.03 -0.95
N GLY A 90 -9.88 16.26 -0.84
CA GLY A 90 -9.92 14.80 -0.80
C GLY A 90 -10.11 14.25 0.62
N GLN A 91 -11.19 13.52 0.87
CA GLN A 91 -11.56 13.01 2.20
C GLN A 91 -12.04 11.56 2.14
N ILE A 92 -11.70 10.77 3.17
CA ILE A 92 -12.41 9.53 3.47
C ILE A 92 -13.69 9.94 4.21
N VAL A 93 -14.83 9.65 3.61
CA VAL A 93 -16.14 10.06 4.11
C VAL A 93 -16.74 9.00 5.02
N GLU A 94 -16.55 7.72 4.65
CA GLU A 94 -17.11 6.57 5.35
C GLU A 94 -16.25 5.34 5.10
N GLY A 95 -16.45 4.31 5.91
CA GLY A 95 -15.79 3.01 5.80
C GLY A 95 -14.71 2.78 6.81
N SER A 96 -14.13 1.59 6.76
CA SER A 96 -13.06 1.12 7.64
C SER A 96 -11.91 0.56 6.81
N ILE A 97 -10.68 0.82 7.25
CA ILE A 97 -9.46 0.26 6.67
C ILE A 97 -8.67 -0.35 7.83
N ARG A 98 -8.84 -1.66 8.04
CA ARG A 98 -8.13 -2.39 9.10
C ARG A 98 -6.79 -2.87 8.59
N PHE A 99 -5.74 -2.58 9.34
CA PHE A 99 -4.39 -3.00 9.01
C PHE A 99 -3.72 -3.66 10.21
N LYS A 100 -3.18 -4.86 10.00
CA LYS A 100 -2.46 -5.65 10.99
C LYS A 100 -0.99 -5.27 11.02
N ALA A 101 -0.57 -4.50 12.02
CA ALA A 101 0.78 -3.98 12.18
C ALA A 101 1.55 -4.68 13.31
N ILE A 102 2.88 -4.75 13.19
CA ILE A 102 3.78 -5.06 14.30
C ILE A 102 4.38 -3.73 14.78
N ASP A 103 3.89 -3.23 15.91
CA ASP A 103 4.35 -1.96 16.46
C ASP A 103 5.30 -2.15 17.64
N PHE A 104 6.09 -1.12 17.93
CA PHE A 104 6.90 -1.10 19.13
C PHE A 104 6.04 -0.79 20.35
N LYS A 105 6.21 -1.58 21.41
CA LYS A 105 5.59 -1.26 22.70
C LYS A 105 6.16 0.05 23.25
N ARG A 106 5.30 0.81 23.92
CA ARG A 106 5.65 2.10 24.53
C ARG A 106 5.34 2.08 26.02
N ASP A 107 6.18 2.76 26.78
CA ASP A 107 5.92 3.04 28.18
C ASP A 107 4.85 4.15 28.35
N GLU A 108 4.50 4.46 29.61
CA GLU A 108 3.54 5.52 29.95
C GLU A 108 3.97 6.92 29.48
N GLN A 109 5.25 7.10 29.17
CA GLN A 109 5.83 8.34 28.66
C GLN A 109 5.90 8.35 27.12
N GLY A 110 5.44 7.28 26.44
CA GLY A 110 5.45 7.11 25.00
C GLY A 110 6.80 6.72 24.39
N LYS A 111 7.79 6.31 25.21
CA LYS A 111 9.10 5.84 24.72
C LYS A 111 9.03 4.34 24.42
N TYR A 112 9.79 3.89 23.42
CA TYR A 112 9.93 2.47 23.11
C TYR A 112 10.55 1.71 24.26
N ILE A 113 10.02 0.53 24.59
CA ILE A 113 10.48 -0.34 25.67
C ILE A 113 11.66 -1.17 25.16
N PRO A 114 12.90 -0.96 25.64
CA PRO A 114 14.05 -1.74 25.21
C PRO A 114 14.01 -3.16 25.79
N ILE A 115 14.53 -4.11 25.05
CA ILE A 115 14.82 -5.45 25.59
C ILE A 115 16.21 -5.44 26.21
N TYR A 116 16.33 -5.83 27.46
CA TYR A 116 17.59 -5.87 28.20
C TYR A 116 18.12 -7.29 28.31
N GLU A 117 19.45 -7.41 28.29
CA GLU A 117 20.14 -8.67 28.54
C GLU A 117 19.92 -9.13 29.98
N ARG A 118 19.75 -10.45 30.16
CA ARG A 118 19.64 -11.13 31.46
C ARG A 118 20.68 -12.22 31.55
N ASP A 119 21.22 -12.43 32.75
CA ASP A 119 22.14 -13.52 33.04
C ASP A 119 21.41 -14.87 33.19
N GLU A 120 22.17 -15.93 33.50
CA GLU A 120 21.66 -17.30 33.70
C GLU A 120 20.64 -17.41 34.86
N ASN A 121 20.65 -16.44 35.82
CA ASN A 121 19.72 -16.36 36.92
C ASN A 121 18.49 -15.48 36.62
N GLY A 122 18.43 -14.89 35.43
CA GLY A 122 17.34 -13.99 35.00
C GLY A 122 17.52 -12.54 35.49
N GLU A 123 18.66 -12.19 36.12
CA GLU A 123 18.95 -10.83 36.56
C GLU A 123 19.45 -9.95 35.41
N LEU A 124 19.19 -8.63 35.50
CA LEU A 124 19.62 -7.67 34.47
C LEU A 124 21.15 -7.53 34.44
N VAL A 125 21.73 -7.64 33.27
CA VAL A 125 23.14 -7.35 33.03
C VAL A 125 23.31 -5.83 32.86
N TYR A 126 24.33 -5.26 33.57
CA TYR A 126 24.61 -3.83 33.51
C TYR A 126 25.90 -3.53 32.78
N GLU A 127 25.95 -2.39 32.07
CA GLU A 127 27.13 -1.83 31.43
C GLU A 127 27.45 -0.44 31.98
N ASN A 128 28.72 -0.04 31.94
CA ASN A 128 29.12 1.32 32.32
C ASN A 128 28.68 2.31 31.23
N VAL A 129 28.08 3.43 31.63
CA VAL A 129 27.83 4.56 30.72
C VAL A 129 29.15 5.23 30.40
N THR A 130 29.51 5.30 29.11
CA THR A 130 30.77 5.91 28.66
C THR A 130 30.55 7.32 28.06
N ASP A 131 31.60 8.13 28.06
CA ASP A 131 31.67 9.38 27.32
C ASP A 131 31.98 9.14 25.81
N LYS A 132 32.08 10.20 25.03
CA LYS A 132 32.41 10.11 23.57
C LYS A 132 33.81 9.54 23.29
N LYS A 133 34.68 9.46 24.29
CA LYS A 133 36.04 8.92 24.19
C LYS A 133 36.13 7.47 24.72
N GLY A 134 35.00 6.89 25.17
CA GLY A 134 34.94 5.53 25.71
C GLY A 134 35.25 5.41 27.20
N ASN A 135 35.51 6.50 27.91
CA ASN A 135 35.79 6.48 29.34
C ASN A 135 34.49 6.37 30.15
N PRO A 136 34.47 5.61 31.26
CA PRO A 136 33.30 5.53 32.13
C PRO A 136 32.93 6.90 32.72
N ARG A 137 31.64 7.27 32.58
CA ARG A 137 31.12 8.45 33.27
C ARG A 137 30.93 8.16 34.74
N LEU A 138 31.43 9.06 35.60
CA LEU A 138 31.32 8.94 37.05
C LEU A 138 30.07 9.67 37.53
N GLY A 139 29.42 9.09 38.51
CA GLY A 139 28.34 9.70 39.29
C GLY A 139 28.88 10.73 40.28
N LYS A 140 27.99 11.39 41.02
CA LYS A 140 28.35 12.34 42.10
C LYS A 140 29.11 11.69 43.25
N ASP A 141 29.01 10.37 43.38
CA ASP A 141 29.68 9.52 44.36
C ASP A 141 31.04 8.99 43.91
N GLY A 142 31.50 9.39 42.72
CA GLY A 142 32.76 8.95 42.12
C GLY A 142 32.72 7.57 41.48
N ASN A 143 31.59 6.85 41.57
CA ASN A 143 31.44 5.53 40.94
C ASN A 143 30.98 5.59 39.49
N PRO A 144 31.35 4.60 38.64
CA PRO A 144 30.83 4.54 37.27
C PRO A 144 29.31 4.44 37.23
N ILE A 145 28.68 5.30 36.45
CA ILE A 145 27.23 5.23 36.18
C ILE A 145 26.97 3.96 35.36
N LYS A 146 26.12 3.08 35.91
CA LYS A 146 25.69 1.85 35.22
C LYS A 146 24.28 2.01 34.67
N ARG A 147 24.03 1.37 33.55
CA ARG A 147 22.69 1.21 32.98
C ARG A 147 22.47 -0.26 32.59
N PRO A 148 21.21 -0.74 32.53
CA PRO A 148 20.93 -2.05 31.97
C PRO A 148 21.45 -2.13 30.52
N ARG A 149 22.12 -3.25 30.20
CA ARG A 149 22.63 -3.49 28.85
C ARG A 149 21.46 -3.87 27.95
N GLN A 150 21.26 -3.08 26.87
CA GLN A 150 20.23 -3.39 25.87
C GLN A 150 20.72 -4.51 24.95
N VAL A 151 19.83 -5.47 24.65
CA VAL A 151 20.07 -6.47 23.60
C VAL A 151 20.28 -5.75 22.28
N LYS A 152 21.29 -6.15 21.54
CA LYS A 152 21.58 -5.63 20.21
C LYS A 152 21.42 -6.74 19.18
N ASP A 153 20.94 -6.37 18.00
CA ASP A 153 20.91 -7.25 16.84
C ASP A 153 22.32 -7.47 16.26
N GLU A 154 22.40 -8.25 15.18
CA GLU A 154 23.65 -8.54 14.46
C GLU A 154 24.34 -7.29 13.89
N ASN A 155 23.61 -6.21 13.70
CA ASN A 155 24.10 -4.91 13.23
C ASN A 155 24.45 -3.94 14.37
N GLY A 156 24.34 -4.39 15.63
CA GLY A 156 24.65 -3.59 16.81
C GLY A 156 23.55 -2.58 17.19
N ILE A 157 22.36 -2.69 16.60
CA ILE A 157 21.20 -1.82 16.88
C ILE A 157 20.42 -2.40 18.06
N GLY A 158 19.98 -1.50 18.97
CA GLY A 158 19.19 -1.90 20.15
C GLY A 158 17.83 -2.48 19.76
N VAL A 159 17.50 -3.62 20.37
CA VAL A 159 16.23 -4.32 20.17
C VAL A 159 15.18 -3.78 21.15
N PHE A 160 13.93 -3.62 20.66
CA PHE A 160 12.80 -3.13 21.41
C PHE A 160 11.67 -4.16 21.42
N GLU A 161 10.84 -4.15 22.48
CA GLU A 161 9.65 -4.99 22.54
C GLU A 161 8.67 -4.60 21.44
N LYS A 162 8.05 -5.63 20.82
CA LYS A 162 7.06 -5.47 19.76
C LYS A 162 5.76 -6.13 20.17
N GLU A 163 4.67 -5.63 19.62
CA GLU A 163 3.33 -6.21 19.77
C GLU A 163 2.57 -6.12 18.45
N GLU A 164 1.72 -7.11 18.20
CA GLU A 164 0.81 -7.04 17.06
C GLU A 164 -0.41 -6.22 17.45
N LYS A 165 -0.78 -5.25 16.60
CA LYS A 165 -1.95 -4.39 16.73
C LYS A 165 -2.67 -4.26 15.41
N VAL A 166 -3.99 -4.14 15.49
CA VAL A 166 -4.81 -3.82 14.33
C VAL A 166 -5.32 -2.39 14.46
N PHE A 167 -5.01 -1.57 13.45
CA PHE A 167 -5.45 -0.19 13.40
C PHE A 167 -6.52 0.01 12.33
N ASP A 168 -7.58 0.74 12.66
CA ASP A 168 -8.50 1.31 11.67
C ASP A 168 -7.90 2.61 11.13
N ILE A 169 -7.19 2.50 10.00
CA ILE A 169 -6.49 3.62 9.35
C ILE A 169 -7.45 4.76 8.99
N ALA A 170 -8.71 4.44 8.64
CA ALA A 170 -9.69 5.47 8.29
C ALA A 170 -9.97 6.41 9.46
N LYS A 171 -9.90 5.92 10.70
CA LYS A 171 -10.09 6.69 11.94
C LYS A 171 -8.79 7.25 12.53
N MET A 172 -7.66 6.62 12.20
CA MET A 172 -6.35 6.96 12.76
C MET A 172 -5.98 8.42 12.46
N PRO A 173 -5.51 9.21 13.46
CA PRO A 173 -5.04 10.57 13.23
C PRO A 173 -3.90 10.60 12.20
N ILE A 174 -3.90 11.59 11.31
CA ILE A 174 -2.91 11.66 10.23
C ILE A 174 -1.47 11.72 10.77
N LYS A 175 -1.25 12.30 11.93
CA LYS A 175 0.05 12.39 12.57
C LYS A 175 0.56 11.04 13.07
N GLU A 176 -0.34 10.10 13.35
CA GLU A 176 0.04 8.75 13.83
C GLU A 176 0.42 7.82 12.67
N MET A 177 0.11 8.19 11.42
CA MET A 177 0.44 7.39 10.23
C MET A 177 1.96 7.18 10.04
N TYR A 178 2.83 8.00 10.67
CA TYR A 178 4.28 7.78 10.65
C TYR A 178 4.69 6.42 11.25
N ARG A 179 3.86 5.86 12.14
CA ARG A 179 4.07 4.53 12.76
C ARG A 179 3.95 3.40 11.73
N LEU A 180 3.17 3.62 10.67
CA LEU A 180 2.84 2.63 9.65
C LEU A 180 3.60 2.86 8.35
N ARG A 181 3.61 4.10 7.85
CA ARG A 181 4.25 4.46 6.58
C ARG A 181 5.75 4.20 6.64
N GLY A 182 6.30 3.63 5.56
CA GLY A 182 7.72 3.32 5.41
C GLY A 182 8.17 2.09 6.19
N ARG A 183 7.60 1.81 7.36
CA ARG A 183 8.01 0.69 8.21
C ARG A 183 7.10 -0.55 8.08
N GLN A 184 5.79 -0.37 8.09
CA GLN A 184 4.81 -1.47 8.04
C GLN A 184 4.14 -1.57 6.68
N MET A 185 3.91 -0.42 6.06
CA MET A 185 3.40 -0.32 4.70
C MET A 185 4.21 0.70 3.91
N SER A 186 4.48 0.41 2.67
CA SER A 186 5.15 1.33 1.75
C SER A 186 4.40 1.40 0.43
N MET A 187 4.68 2.44 -0.34
CA MET A 187 4.05 2.66 -1.63
C MET A 187 5.09 2.97 -2.70
N VAL A 188 4.95 2.29 -3.84
CA VAL A 188 5.67 2.58 -5.08
C VAL A 188 4.71 3.35 -5.97
N PHE A 189 5.05 4.60 -6.29
CA PHE A 189 4.20 5.51 -7.06
C PHE A 189 4.36 5.30 -8.56
N GLN A 190 3.36 5.71 -9.32
CA GLN A 190 3.31 5.59 -10.78
C GLN A 190 4.45 6.34 -11.49
N GLU A 191 4.84 7.53 -10.98
CA GLU A 191 5.84 8.39 -11.60
C GLU A 191 7.12 8.52 -10.75
N PRO A 192 8.22 7.84 -11.12
CA PRO A 192 9.49 7.95 -10.38
C PRO A 192 10.13 9.33 -10.51
N MET A 193 9.77 10.10 -11.54
CA MET A 193 10.32 11.45 -11.79
C MET A 193 9.88 12.46 -10.73
N THR A 194 8.66 12.33 -10.23
CA THR A 194 8.08 13.24 -9.22
C THR A 194 8.29 12.74 -7.79
N SER A 195 8.64 11.46 -7.63
CA SER A 195 8.80 10.81 -6.33
C SER A 195 10.18 11.02 -5.71
N LEU A 196 11.23 11.15 -6.53
CA LEU A 196 12.60 11.42 -6.08
C LEU A 196 12.87 12.92 -6.05
N ASN A 197 13.41 13.41 -4.92
CA ASN A 197 13.80 14.82 -4.80
C ASN A 197 15.07 15.10 -5.60
N PRO A 198 15.06 15.97 -6.63
CA PRO A 198 16.20 16.18 -7.52
C PRO A 198 17.40 16.87 -6.89
N VAL A 199 17.24 17.52 -5.72
CA VAL A 199 18.32 18.28 -5.05
C VAL A 199 19.11 17.46 -4.04
N PHE A 200 18.68 16.22 -3.75
CA PHE A 200 19.39 15.29 -2.86
C PHE A 200 19.91 14.08 -3.63
N THR A 201 21.05 13.55 -3.20
CA THR A 201 21.59 12.31 -3.76
C THR A 201 20.66 11.13 -3.41
N ILE A 202 20.77 10.06 -4.18
CA ILE A 202 20.04 8.82 -3.93
C ILE A 202 20.34 8.29 -2.53
N GLY A 203 21.61 8.30 -2.13
CA GLY A 203 22.04 7.86 -0.81
C GLY A 203 21.39 8.65 0.33
N ASN A 204 21.34 9.98 0.21
CA ASN A 204 20.70 10.81 1.23
C ASN A 204 19.22 10.44 1.42
N GLN A 205 18.49 10.18 0.34
CA GLN A 205 17.07 9.85 0.37
C GLN A 205 16.82 8.44 0.93
N LEU A 206 17.67 7.45 0.59
CA LEU A 206 17.61 6.10 1.14
C LEU A 206 17.97 6.07 2.64
N ASP A 207 19.05 6.77 3.03
CA ASP A 207 19.51 6.85 4.42
C ASP A 207 18.46 7.51 5.32
N GLU A 208 17.72 8.50 4.81
CA GLU A 208 16.63 9.15 5.53
C GLU A 208 15.55 8.15 5.92
N VAL A 209 15.13 7.27 4.99
CA VAL A 209 14.12 6.25 5.27
C VAL A 209 14.56 5.35 6.43
N THR A 210 15.78 4.81 6.38
CA THR A 210 16.33 3.96 7.44
C THR A 210 16.44 4.72 8.76
N SER A 211 16.95 5.95 8.73
CA SER A 211 17.17 6.75 9.93
C SER A 211 15.87 7.15 10.64
N LEU A 212 14.78 7.37 9.88
CA LEU A 212 13.47 7.73 10.43
C LEU A 212 12.74 6.52 11.05
N HIS A 213 12.89 5.34 10.47
CA HIS A 213 12.05 4.19 10.79
C HIS A 213 12.73 3.10 11.61
N VAL A 214 14.07 3.09 11.68
CA VAL A 214 14.84 2.14 12.50
C VAL A 214 15.38 2.85 13.74
N PRO A 215 14.77 2.62 14.93
CA PRO A 215 15.22 3.27 16.16
C PRO A 215 16.68 2.91 16.50
N GLY A 216 17.52 3.92 16.69
CA GLY A 216 18.94 3.72 17.01
C GLY A 216 19.85 3.45 15.80
N ALA A 217 19.34 3.55 14.57
CA ALA A 217 20.16 3.42 13.37
C ALA A 217 21.30 4.47 13.37
N THR A 218 22.53 3.99 13.14
CA THR A 218 23.69 4.87 12.91
C THR A 218 23.78 5.27 11.45
N LYS A 219 24.56 6.31 11.14
CA LYS A 219 24.81 6.72 9.75
C LYS A 219 25.49 5.61 8.93
N GLU A 220 26.41 4.89 9.56
CA GLU A 220 27.10 3.76 8.94
C GLU A 220 26.15 2.63 8.60
N PHE A 221 25.21 2.31 9.52
CA PHE A 221 24.17 1.32 9.29
C PHE A 221 23.23 1.76 8.15
N ALA A 222 22.74 3.01 8.17
CA ALA A 222 21.85 3.52 7.14
C ALA A 222 22.50 3.43 5.76
N LYS A 223 23.78 3.86 5.63
CA LYS A 223 24.53 3.74 4.38
C LYS A 223 24.70 2.30 3.92
N LYS A 224 25.08 1.38 4.84
CA LYS A 224 25.21 -0.05 4.52
C LYS A 224 23.90 -0.59 3.99
N ARG A 225 22.79 -0.31 4.70
CA ARG A 225 21.45 -0.72 4.31
C ARG A 225 21.03 -0.17 2.96
N SER A 226 21.30 1.09 2.69
CA SER A 226 21.01 1.74 1.41
C SER A 226 21.73 1.04 0.24
N ILE A 227 23.01 0.71 0.40
CA ILE A 227 23.78 -0.02 -0.62
C ILE A 227 23.26 -1.45 -0.81
N GLU A 228 22.89 -2.14 0.30
CA GLU A 228 22.26 -3.47 0.23
C GLU A 228 20.93 -3.41 -0.56
N MET A 229 20.09 -2.40 -0.33
CA MET A 229 18.85 -2.25 -1.06
C MET A 229 19.06 -1.96 -2.54
N LEU A 230 20.02 -1.11 -2.90
CA LEU A 230 20.39 -0.87 -4.30
C LEU A 230 20.89 -2.14 -5.00
N ASN A 231 21.68 -2.97 -4.31
CA ASN A 231 22.09 -4.28 -4.81
C ASN A 231 20.90 -5.22 -5.00
N MET A 232 19.98 -5.26 -4.01
CA MET A 232 18.80 -6.13 -4.03
C MET A 232 17.90 -5.85 -5.24
N VAL A 233 17.75 -4.59 -5.62
CA VAL A 233 16.95 -4.20 -6.80
C VAL A 233 17.74 -4.30 -8.11
N GLY A 234 18.94 -4.89 -8.09
CA GLY A 234 19.75 -5.13 -9.29
C GLY A 234 20.37 -3.87 -9.91
N ILE A 235 20.69 -2.87 -9.11
CA ILE A 235 21.47 -1.70 -9.55
C ILE A 235 22.94 -2.10 -9.73
N ALA A 236 23.46 -1.93 -10.93
CA ALA A 236 24.90 -2.06 -11.17
C ALA A 236 25.67 -0.89 -10.53
N MET A 237 26.79 -1.17 -9.86
CA MET A 237 27.62 -0.18 -9.15
C MET A 237 26.84 0.65 -8.12
N PRO A 238 26.28 0.02 -7.07
CA PRO A 238 25.37 0.68 -6.12
C PRO A 238 26.03 1.82 -5.35
N GLU A 239 27.34 1.76 -5.06
CA GLU A 239 28.09 2.82 -4.40
C GLU A 239 28.15 4.09 -5.27
N ARG A 240 28.27 3.95 -6.58
CA ARG A 240 28.24 5.07 -7.52
C ARG A 240 26.85 5.68 -7.56
N VAL A 241 25.82 4.84 -7.69
CA VAL A 241 24.41 5.30 -7.72
C VAL A 241 24.02 5.94 -6.40
N TYR A 242 24.49 5.42 -5.26
CA TYR A 242 24.31 6.03 -3.95
C TYR A 242 24.78 7.50 -3.91
N ALA A 243 25.90 7.80 -4.57
CA ALA A 243 26.45 9.17 -4.63
C ALA A 243 25.83 10.04 -5.74
N SER A 244 25.05 9.45 -6.66
CA SER A 244 24.46 10.15 -7.79
C SER A 244 23.18 10.90 -7.42
N TYR A 245 22.79 11.85 -8.25
CA TYR A 245 21.52 12.56 -8.20
C TYR A 245 20.47 11.86 -9.11
N PRO A 246 19.16 12.03 -8.83
CA PRO A 246 18.10 11.42 -9.64
C PRO A 246 18.20 11.72 -11.15
N HIS A 247 18.58 12.92 -11.52
CA HIS A 247 18.68 13.32 -12.94
C HIS A 247 19.82 12.63 -13.72
N GLU A 248 20.79 12.05 -13.01
CA GLU A 248 21.89 11.29 -13.62
C GLU A 248 21.51 9.83 -13.95
N LEU A 249 20.31 9.38 -13.52
CA LEU A 249 19.84 8.02 -13.67
C LEU A 249 18.84 7.89 -14.83
N SER A 250 18.82 6.72 -15.49
CA SER A 250 17.78 6.36 -16.45
C SER A 250 16.42 6.17 -15.75
N GLY A 251 15.32 6.16 -16.53
CA GLY A 251 13.97 5.93 -15.99
C GLY A 251 13.86 4.62 -15.21
N GLY A 252 14.36 3.52 -15.80
CA GLY A 252 14.35 2.22 -15.13
C GLY A 252 15.23 2.18 -13.86
N MET A 253 16.36 2.89 -13.84
CA MET A 253 17.17 3.00 -12.62
C MET A 253 16.46 3.78 -11.52
N ARG A 254 15.78 4.88 -11.84
CA ARG A 254 14.96 5.64 -10.88
C ARG A 254 13.83 4.80 -10.31
N GLN A 255 13.16 4.00 -11.15
CA GLN A 255 12.13 3.07 -10.70
C GLN A 255 12.69 2.05 -9.71
N ARG A 256 13.84 1.43 -10.01
CA ARG A 256 14.52 0.51 -9.09
C ARG A 256 14.92 1.19 -7.76
N VAL A 257 15.41 2.42 -7.82
CA VAL A 257 15.73 3.21 -6.62
C VAL A 257 14.48 3.46 -5.78
N MET A 258 13.35 3.82 -6.40
CA MET A 258 12.08 4.02 -5.69
C MET A 258 11.60 2.73 -5.02
N ILE A 259 11.75 1.58 -5.69
CA ILE A 259 11.47 0.27 -5.10
C ILE A 259 12.43 0.00 -3.93
N ALA A 260 13.74 0.27 -4.07
CA ALA A 260 14.70 0.14 -2.99
C ALA A 260 14.32 0.97 -1.75
N MET A 261 13.85 2.21 -1.96
CA MET A 261 13.34 3.06 -0.87
C MET A 261 12.11 2.44 -0.19
N ALA A 262 11.17 1.93 -0.98
CA ALA A 262 9.97 1.30 -0.45
C ALA A 262 10.28 0.05 0.40
N LEU A 263 11.39 -0.64 0.11
CA LEU A 263 11.81 -1.87 0.78
C LEU A 263 12.78 -1.65 1.94
N ALA A 264 13.35 -0.46 2.10
CA ALA A 264 14.44 -0.20 3.04
C ALA A 264 14.14 -0.67 4.49
N CYS A 265 12.89 -0.66 4.89
CA CYS A 265 12.43 -1.08 6.22
C CYS A 265 11.66 -2.42 6.24
N GLU A 266 11.70 -3.20 5.16
CA GLU A 266 11.02 -4.51 5.05
C GLU A 266 9.54 -4.44 5.42
N PRO A 267 8.74 -3.67 4.68
CA PRO A 267 7.34 -3.47 5.01
C PRO A 267 6.55 -4.77 4.84
N ARG A 268 5.52 -4.96 5.66
CA ARG A 268 4.61 -6.11 5.57
C ARG A 268 3.61 -5.99 4.42
N LEU A 269 3.33 -4.77 3.96
CA LEU A 269 2.47 -4.49 2.81
C LEU A 269 3.16 -3.51 1.87
N ILE A 270 3.29 -3.90 0.61
CA ILE A 270 3.76 -3.04 -0.48
C ILE A 270 2.55 -2.70 -1.35
N ILE A 271 2.29 -1.41 -1.53
CA ILE A 271 1.27 -0.92 -2.48
C ILE A 271 2.02 -0.45 -3.72
N ALA A 272 1.86 -1.16 -4.83
CA ALA A 272 2.50 -0.83 -6.09
C ALA A 272 1.45 -0.23 -7.05
N ASP A 273 1.47 1.09 -7.20
CA ASP A 273 0.52 1.83 -8.05
C ASP A 273 1.14 2.06 -9.42
N GLU A 274 0.71 1.25 -10.38
CA GLU A 274 1.22 1.22 -11.76
C GLU A 274 2.76 1.17 -11.85
N PRO A 275 3.43 0.23 -11.18
CA PRO A 275 4.89 0.25 -11.00
C PRO A 275 5.69 0.06 -12.28
N THR A 276 5.06 -0.35 -13.38
CA THR A 276 5.71 -0.63 -14.66
C THR A 276 5.25 0.31 -15.79
N THR A 277 4.40 1.28 -15.50
CA THR A 277 3.93 2.26 -16.49
C THR A 277 5.10 3.07 -17.04
N ALA A 278 5.14 3.28 -18.35
CA ALA A 278 6.20 3.97 -19.09
C ALA A 278 7.58 3.29 -19.07
N LEU A 279 7.66 2.00 -18.74
CA LEU A 279 8.86 1.19 -18.90
C LEU A 279 8.78 0.34 -20.16
N ASP A 280 9.94 0.03 -20.75
CA ASP A 280 10.01 -0.97 -21.82
C ASP A 280 9.72 -2.38 -21.28
N VAL A 281 9.29 -3.29 -22.17
CA VAL A 281 8.84 -4.65 -21.81
C VAL A 281 9.90 -5.44 -21.04
N THR A 282 11.19 -5.25 -21.38
CA THR A 282 12.28 -5.97 -20.73
C THR A 282 12.46 -5.50 -19.28
N ILE A 283 12.43 -4.19 -19.04
CA ILE A 283 12.54 -3.63 -17.69
C ILE A 283 11.27 -3.96 -16.88
N GLN A 284 10.09 -3.93 -17.51
CA GLN A 284 8.84 -4.35 -16.88
C GLN A 284 8.95 -5.77 -16.32
N ALA A 285 9.34 -6.76 -17.14
CA ALA A 285 9.53 -8.14 -16.68
C ALA A 285 10.49 -8.23 -15.50
N GLN A 286 11.65 -7.57 -15.56
CA GLN A 286 12.62 -7.54 -14.48
C GLN A 286 12.08 -6.92 -13.18
N ILE A 287 11.21 -5.92 -13.27
CA ILE A 287 10.55 -5.32 -12.09
C ILE A 287 9.52 -6.28 -11.48
N LEU A 288 8.77 -7.01 -12.30
CA LEU A 288 7.80 -8.00 -11.83
C LEU A 288 8.48 -9.19 -11.15
N ASP A 289 9.56 -9.71 -11.75
CA ASP A 289 10.42 -10.74 -11.13
C ASP A 289 10.94 -10.26 -9.77
N LEU A 290 11.41 -9.02 -9.71
CA LEU A 290 11.87 -8.41 -8.46
C LEU A 290 10.77 -8.40 -7.39
N PHE A 291 9.54 -8.01 -7.71
CA PHE A 291 8.43 -8.04 -6.75
C PHE A 291 8.10 -9.45 -6.26
N ASN A 292 8.15 -10.47 -7.14
CA ASN A 292 7.94 -11.88 -6.77
C ASN A 292 9.04 -12.38 -5.82
N ASP A 293 10.29 -12.09 -6.12
CA ASP A 293 11.44 -12.42 -5.26
C ASP A 293 11.31 -11.76 -3.88
N LEU A 294 10.93 -10.48 -3.86
CA LEU A 294 10.77 -9.71 -2.64
C LEU A 294 9.63 -10.23 -1.77
N LYS A 295 8.47 -10.54 -2.36
CA LYS A 295 7.34 -11.16 -1.64
C LYS A 295 7.81 -12.38 -0.83
N SER A 296 8.61 -13.24 -1.47
CA SER A 296 9.14 -14.46 -0.85
C SER A 296 10.14 -14.17 0.27
N ARG A 297 11.01 -13.16 0.10
CA ARG A 297 12.08 -12.85 1.06
C ARG A 297 11.58 -12.14 2.32
N ILE A 298 10.64 -11.20 2.17
CA ILE A 298 10.16 -10.37 3.28
C ILE A 298 8.89 -10.93 3.96
N ASN A 299 8.36 -12.07 3.49
CA ASN A 299 7.04 -12.59 3.91
C ASN A 299 5.97 -11.49 3.89
N GLY A 300 6.02 -10.62 2.89
CA GLY A 300 5.12 -9.47 2.74
C GLY A 300 3.98 -9.75 1.78
N SER A 301 2.96 -8.91 1.83
CA SER A 301 1.84 -8.90 0.89
C SER A 301 1.97 -7.75 -0.09
N ILE A 302 1.42 -7.91 -1.28
CA ILE A 302 1.46 -6.90 -2.35
C ILE A 302 0.03 -6.52 -2.75
N LEU A 303 -0.28 -5.23 -2.76
CA LEU A 303 -1.44 -4.66 -3.42
C LEU A 303 -0.97 -4.04 -4.74
N LEU A 304 -1.20 -4.74 -5.84
CA LEU A 304 -0.75 -4.34 -7.16
C LEU A 304 -1.86 -3.65 -7.93
N ILE A 305 -1.67 -2.40 -8.25
CA ILE A 305 -2.62 -1.60 -9.03
C ILE A 305 -2.06 -1.43 -10.43
N THR A 306 -2.83 -1.83 -11.45
CA THR A 306 -2.44 -1.68 -12.84
C THR A 306 -3.67 -1.67 -13.75
N HIS A 307 -3.50 -1.17 -14.98
CA HIS A 307 -4.49 -1.34 -16.06
C HIS A 307 -4.14 -2.54 -16.96
N ASP A 308 -2.98 -3.18 -16.74
CA ASP A 308 -2.52 -4.31 -17.54
C ASP A 308 -2.92 -5.66 -16.92
N LEU A 309 -3.90 -6.32 -17.57
CA LEU A 309 -4.34 -7.66 -17.18
C LEU A 309 -3.25 -8.75 -17.30
N GLY A 310 -2.21 -8.57 -18.16
CA GLY A 310 -1.11 -9.54 -18.27
C GLY A 310 -0.24 -9.52 -17.03
N VAL A 311 0.05 -8.34 -16.53
CA VAL A 311 0.75 -8.16 -15.25
C VAL A 311 -0.05 -8.80 -14.11
N ILE A 312 -1.38 -8.61 -14.11
CA ILE A 312 -2.27 -9.26 -13.11
C ILE A 312 -2.23 -10.78 -13.22
N ALA A 313 -2.31 -11.33 -14.45
CA ALA A 313 -2.29 -12.78 -14.66
C ALA A 313 -0.98 -13.44 -14.16
N GLU A 314 0.14 -12.72 -14.25
CA GLU A 314 1.46 -13.18 -13.82
C GLU A 314 1.70 -13.07 -12.32
N MET A 315 1.18 -12.00 -11.69
CA MET A 315 1.57 -11.60 -10.34
C MET A 315 0.53 -11.90 -9.27
N ALA A 316 -0.78 -11.83 -9.61
CA ALA A 316 -1.84 -11.81 -8.61
C ALA A 316 -2.32 -13.22 -8.23
N ASP A 317 -2.63 -13.39 -6.95
CA ASP A 317 -3.35 -14.55 -6.42
C ASP A 317 -4.87 -14.30 -6.50
N TYR A 318 -5.29 -13.06 -6.25
CA TYR A 318 -6.68 -12.59 -6.25
C TYR A 318 -6.82 -11.28 -7.01
N VAL A 319 -7.93 -11.06 -7.68
CA VAL A 319 -8.17 -9.92 -8.56
C VAL A 319 -9.43 -9.17 -8.16
N VAL A 320 -9.33 -7.86 -8.11
CA VAL A 320 -10.42 -6.91 -7.89
C VAL A 320 -10.57 -6.04 -9.13
N VAL A 321 -11.71 -6.10 -9.79
CA VAL A 321 -12.01 -5.31 -10.99
C VAL A 321 -12.84 -4.10 -10.58
N MET A 322 -12.31 -2.89 -10.85
CA MET A 322 -12.95 -1.62 -10.52
C MET A 322 -13.48 -0.92 -11.77
N TYR A 323 -14.65 -0.32 -11.65
CA TYR A 323 -15.27 0.55 -12.63
C TYR A 323 -15.97 1.73 -11.98
N ALA A 324 -15.66 2.95 -12.41
CA ALA A 324 -16.28 4.19 -11.93
C ALA A 324 -16.44 4.29 -10.40
N GLY A 325 -15.36 4.00 -9.66
CA GLY A 325 -15.31 4.10 -8.19
C GLY A 325 -15.85 2.89 -7.43
N ARG A 326 -16.33 1.86 -8.10
CA ARG A 326 -16.91 0.67 -7.47
C ARG A 326 -16.23 -0.61 -7.90
N ILE A 327 -16.26 -1.63 -7.04
CA ILE A 327 -15.90 -3.00 -7.41
C ILE A 327 -17.08 -3.62 -8.13
N ILE A 328 -16.82 -4.13 -9.33
CA ILE A 328 -17.84 -4.78 -10.16
C ILE A 328 -17.66 -6.28 -10.22
N GLU A 329 -16.46 -6.79 -9.99
CA GLU A 329 -16.16 -8.20 -9.96
C GLU A 329 -14.88 -8.43 -9.14
N GLN A 330 -14.81 -9.53 -8.39
CA GLN A 330 -13.60 -9.95 -7.69
C GLN A 330 -13.59 -11.47 -7.53
N GLY A 331 -12.40 -12.06 -7.63
CA GLY A 331 -12.22 -13.51 -7.55
C GLY A 331 -10.75 -13.90 -7.65
N THR A 332 -10.46 -15.19 -7.58
CA THR A 332 -9.12 -15.69 -7.88
C THR A 332 -8.71 -15.33 -9.31
N VAL A 333 -7.43 -15.25 -9.58
CA VAL A 333 -6.91 -15.00 -10.95
C VAL A 333 -7.54 -15.98 -11.94
N SER A 334 -7.64 -17.27 -11.58
CA SER A 334 -8.24 -18.30 -12.43
C SER A 334 -9.71 -18.02 -12.76
N GLU A 335 -10.51 -17.61 -11.78
CA GLU A 335 -11.93 -17.30 -11.97
C GLU A 335 -12.12 -16.10 -12.88
N ILE A 336 -11.39 -15.00 -12.62
CA ILE A 336 -11.50 -13.77 -13.40
C ILE A 336 -11.05 -13.99 -14.86
N PHE A 337 -10.01 -14.80 -15.11
CA PHE A 337 -9.49 -15.00 -16.46
C PHE A 337 -10.23 -16.08 -17.27
N HIS A 338 -10.71 -17.15 -16.63
CA HIS A 338 -11.40 -18.24 -17.33
C HIS A 338 -12.93 -18.12 -17.30
N ASN A 339 -13.50 -17.51 -16.27
CA ASN A 339 -14.95 -17.40 -16.08
C ASN A 339 -15.37 -15.95 -15.72
N PRO A 340 -14.98 -14.93 -16.51
CA PRO A 340 -15.38 -13.54 -16.22
C PRO A 340 -16.90 -13.40 -16.28
N CYS A 341 -17.49 -12.87 -15.23
CA CYS A 341 -18.94 -12.74 -15.11
C CYS A 341 -19.44 -11.36 -15.59
N HIS A 342 -18.78 -10.29 -15.18
CA HIS A 342 -19.23 -8.95 -15.56
C HIS A 342 -18.90 -8.61 -17.01
N PRO A 343 -19.84 -8.07 -17.82
CA PRO A 343 -19.57 -7.71 -19.21
C PRO A 343 -18.39 -6.75 -19.42
N TYR A 344 -18.09 -5.90 -18.45
CA TYR A 344 -16.90 -5.06 -18.48
C TYR A 344 -15.61 -5.87 -18.37
N THR A 345 -15.53 -6.85 -17.45
CA THR A 345 -14.37 -7.74 -17.32
C THR A 345 -14.14 -8.54 -18.60
N GLN A 346 -15.23 -9.06 -19.19
CA GLN A 346 -15.19 -9.73 -20.50
C GLN A 346 -14.64 -8.79 -21.60
N GLY A 347 -15.08 -7.53 -21.60
CA GLY A 347 -14.62 -6.51 -22.52
C GLY A 347 -13.13 -6.17 -22.34
N LEU A 348 -12.67 -6.01 -21.10
CA LEU A 348 -11.26 -5.75 -20.78
C LEU A 348 -10.35 -6.89 -21.31
N GLN A 349 -10.77 -8.14 -21.15
CA GLN A 349 -10.00 -9.28 -21.65
C GLN A 349 -9.93 -9.31 -23.18
N LYS A 350 -11.06 -9.05 -23.86
CA LYS A 350 -11.12 -8.99 -25.33
C LYS A 350 -10.31 -7.84 -25.93
N SER A 351 -10.07 -6.80 -25.16
CA SER A 351 -9.28 -5.63 -25.61
C SER A 351 -7.77 -5.91 -25.68
N LYS A 352 -7.30 -7.07 -25.21
CA LYS A 352 -5.88 -7.46 -25.30
C LYS A 352 -5.57 -8.17 -26.60
N PRO A 353 -4.44 -7.83 -27.26
CA PRO A 353 -3.93 -8.61 -28.37
C PRO A 353 -3.53 -10.00 -27.85
N THR A 354 -4.11 -11.05 -28.43
CA THR A 354 -3.62 -12.42 -28.27
C THR A 354 -2.80 -12.81 -29.49
N MET A 355 -1.71 -13.57 -29.29
CA MET A 355 -0.83 -14.01 -30.41
C MET A 355 -1.58 -14.77 -31.51
N ASN A 356 -2.79 -15.28 -31.23
CA ASN A 356 -3.64 -16.02 -32.15
C ASN A 356 -4.82 -15.23 -32.71
N SER A 357 -4.95 -13.92 -32.44
CA SER A 357 -6.02 -13.12 -33.01
C SER A 357 -5.72 -12.82 -34.46
N SER A 358 -6.40 -13.50 -35.38
CA SER A 358 -6.43 -13.22 -36.83
C SER A 358 -7.30 -12.00 -37.18
N GLU A 359 -7.81 -11.27 -36.18
CA GLU A 359 -8.65 -10.09 -36.40
C GLU A 359 -7.77 -8.84 -36.51
N ASP A 360 -7.91 -8.14 -37.65
CA ASP A 360 -7.19 -6.88 -37.93
C ASP A 360 -7.57 -5.69 -37.03
N GLN A 361 -8.59 -5.86 -36.15
CA GLN A 361 -9.06 -4.84 -35.23
C GLN A 361 -9.12 -5.34 -33.79
N LEU A 362 -8.41 -4.66 -32.90
CA LEU A 362 -8.55 -4.87 -31.46
C LEU A 362 -9.96 -4.48 -31.01
N PHE A 363 -10.60 -5.34 -30.23
CA PHE A 363 -11.86 -5.01 -29.57
C PHE A 363 -11.64 -3.82 -28.63
N ASN A 364 -12.47 -2.81 -28.74
CA ASN A 364 -12.50 -1.68 -27.81
C ASN A 364 -13.87 -1.59 -27.15
N ILE A 365 -13.89 -1.40 -25.84
CA ILE A 365 -15.14 -1.16 -25.10
C ILE A 365 -15.68 0.21 -25.53
N PRO A 366 -16.88 0.28 -26.16
CA PRO A 366 -17.39 1.54 -26.68
C PRO A 366 -17.69 2.57 -25.59
N GLY A 367 -17.58 3.86 -25.92
CA GLY A 367 -17.88 4.97 -25.01
C GLY A 367 -16.78 5.25 -23.99
N ASN A 368 -17.02 6.19 -23.09
CA ASN A 368 -16.09 6.63 -22.05
C ASN A 368 -16.57 6.22 -20.65
N VAL A 369 -15.65 6.13 -19.70
CA VAL A 369 -15.99 5.99 -18.27
C VAL A 369 -16.79 7.22 -17.85
N PRO A 370 -17.94 7.05 -17.16
CA PRO A 370 -18.75 8.17 -16.72
C PRO A 370 -17.99 9.06 -15.72
N ASN A 371 -18.27 10.36 -15.76
CA ASN A 371 -17.72 11.28 -14.76
C ASN A 371 -18.35 10.94 -13.39
N PRO A 372 -17.55 10.68 -12.34
CA PRO A 372 -18.08 10.28 -11.04
C PRO A 372 -18.68 11.40 -10.19
N VAL A 373 -19.15 12.47 -10.84
CA VAL A 373 -19.92 13.56 -10.21
C VAL A 373 -21.40 13.26 -10.28
N ASP A 374 -22.08 13.30 -9.13
CA ASP A 374 -23.52 13.11 -9.00
C ASP A 374 -24.05 11.85 -9.73
N MET A 375 -23.34 10.74 -9.57
CA MET A 375 -23.67 9.46 -10.21
C MET A 375 -25.07 8.98 -9.85
N PRO A 376 -25.87 8.53 -10.85
CA PRO A 376 -27.21 8.00 -10.60
C PRO A 376 -27.16 6.69 -9.83
N ALA A 377 -28.27 6.32 -9.17
CA ALA A 377 -28.38 5.08 -8.39
C ALA A 377 -28.58 3.82 -9.24
N ASN A 378 -28.09 3.77 -10.48
CA ASN A 378 -28.23 2.64 -11.39
C ASN A 378 -26.87 2.01 -11.74
N CYS A 379 -26.86 0.96 -12.58
CA CYS A 379 -25.63 0.35 -13.07
C CYS A 379 -24.78 1.37 -13.84
N TYR A 380 -23.58 1.66 -13.38
CA TYR A 380 -22.68 2.67 -14.01
C TYR A 380 -22.16 2.23 -15.37
N PHE A 381 -22.14 0.92 -15.65
CA PHE A 381 -21.70 0.38 -16.94
C PHE A 381 -22.82 0.28 -17.98
N LYS A 382 -24.08 0.56 -17.65
CA LYS A 382 -25.26 0.28 -18.51
C LYS A 382 -25.15 0.87 -19.92
N GLU A 383 -24.62 2.10 -20.07
CA GLU A 383 -24.50 2.78 -21.35
C GLU A 383 -23.46 2.15 -22.29
N ARG A 384 -22.52 1.39 -21.74
CA ARG A 384 -21.44 0.69 -22.46
C ARG A 384 -21.67 -0.82 -22.53
N CYS A 385 -22.72 -1.32 -21.88
CA CYS A 385 -22.96 -2.72 -21.71
C CYS A 385 -23.73 -3.32 -22.90
N SER A 386 -23.11 -4.22 -23.65
CA SER A 386 -23.76 -4.95 -24.75
C SER A 386 -24.86 -5.92 -24.27
N GLN A 387 -24.90 -6.24 -22.96
CA GLN A 387 -25.86 -7.15 -22.34
C GLN A 387 -26.81 -6.41 -21.37
N CYS A 388 -27.01 -5.10 -21.57
CA CYS A 388 -27.86 -4.28 -20.72
C CYS A 388 -29.32 -4.78 -20.75
N ILE A 389 -29.93 -4.93 -19.57
CA ILE A 389 -31.33 -5.31 -19.37
C ILE A 389 -32.10 -4.20 -18.63
N GLY A 390 -33.44 -4.24 -18.65
CA GLY A 390 -34.27 -3.23 -18.02
C GLY A 390 -33.96 -2.93 -16.56
N LYS A 391 -33.60 -3.95 -15.77
CA LYS A 391 -33.16 -3.81 -14.35
C LYS A 391 -31.92 -2.93 -14.18
N CYS A 392 -31.06 -2.81 -15.19
CA CYS A 392 -29.84 -1.96 -15.13
C CYS A 392 -30.13 -0.44 -15.02
N SER A 393 -31.34 -0.02 -15.34
CA SER A 393 -31.80 1.38 -15.18
C SER A 393 -32.45 1.67 -13.83
N GLY A 394 -32.63 0.64 -13.00
CA GLY A 394 -33.14 0.74 -11.63
C GLY A 394 -32.04 0.99 -10.60
N GLU A 395 -32.03 0.23 -9.53
CA GLU A 395 -31.00 0.32 -8.49
C GLU A 395 -29.65 -0.23 -8.97
N TYR A 396 -28.56 0.22 -8.30
CA TYR A 396 -27.22 -0.33 -8.54
C TYR A 396 -27.20 -1.83 -8.13
N PRO A 397 -26.65 -2.73 -8.96
CA PRO A 397 -26.63 -4.16 -8.63
C PRO A 397 -25.81 -4.42 -7.37
N GLY A 398 -26.38 -5.17 -6.41
CA GLY A 398 -25.64 -5.68 -5.27
C GLY A 398 -24.57 -6.70 -5.69
N MET A 399 -23.59 -6.91 -4.81
CA MET A 399 -22.59 -7.96 -5.02
C MET A 399 -23.22 -9.34 -4.82
N VAL A 400 -23.13 -10.21 -5.83
CA VAL A 400 -23.63 -11.58 -5.83
C VAL A 400 -22.47 -12.54 -5.77
N GLN A 401 -22.52 -13.52 -4.90
CA GLN A 401 -21.55 -14.61 -4.80
C GLN A 401 -21.84 -15.68 -5.84
N VAL A 402 -20.92 -15.89 -6.78
CA VAL A 402 -21.01 -16.88 -7.86
C VAL A 402 -20.33 -18.19 -7.48
N SER A 403 -19.21 -18.12 -6.78
CA SER A 403 -18.47 -19.23 -6.19
C SER A 403 -17.99 -18.86 -4.78
N PRO A 404 -17.37 -19.76 -4.01
CA PRO A 404 -16.86 -19.42 -2.68
C PRO A 404 -15.90 -18.21 -2.65
N THR A 405 -15.20 -17.94 -3.76
CA THR A 405 -14.20 -16.85 -3.90
C THR A 405 -14.54 -15.82 -4.97
N HIS A 406 -15.58 -16.06 -5.78
CA HIS A 406 -15.95 -15.23 -6.92
C HIS A 406 -17.24 -14.44 -6.66
N PHE A 407 -17.17 -13.13 -6.80
CA PHE A 407 -18.27 -12.20 -6.57
C PHE A 407 -18.41 -11.23 -7.75
N VAL A 408 -19.66 -10.89 -8.10
CA VAL A 408 -19.97 -9.98 -9.21
C VAL A 408 -21.12 -9.04 -8.87
N ALA A 409 -20.99 -7.77 -9.23
CA ALA A 409 -22.05 -6.76 -9.11
C ALA A 409 -22.75 -6.58 -10.48
N CYS A 410 -23.63 -7.51 -10.84
CA CYS A 410 -24.33 -7.48 -12.12
C CYS A 410 -25.74 -8.08 -12.00
N HIS A 411 -26.75 -7.41 -12.56
CA HIS A 411 -28.13 -7.89 -12.57
C HIS A 411 -28.34 -9.20 -13.34
N LEU A 412 -27.43 -9.58 -14.23
CA LEU A 412 -27.49 -10.88 -14.93
C LEU A 412 -27.32 -12.08 -13.99
N TYR A 413 -26.70 -11.86 -12.84
CA TYR A 413 -26.41 -12.87 -11.82
C TYR A 413 -27.26 -12.69 -10.55
N ALA A 414 -28.09 -11.64 -10.49
CA ALA A 414 -29.03 -11.47 -9.37
C ALA A 414 -29.97 -12.67 -9.27
N PRO A 415 -30.33 -13.12 -8.06
CA PRO A 415 -31.35 -14.14 -7.89
C PRO A 415 -32.62 -13.76 -8.66
N LYS A 416 -33.23 -14.73 -9.37
CA LYS A 416 -34.53 -14.51 -9.97
C LYS A 416 -35.51 -14.33 -8.83
N GLU A 417 -36.19 -13.18 -8.81
CA GLU A 417 -37.37 -13.02 -7.97
C GLU A 417 -38.44 -13.95 -8.53
N ASP A 418 -38.87 -14.97 -7.76
CA ASP A 418 -39.98 -15.85 -8.06
C ASP A 418 -41.31 -15.08 -8.04
#